data_e8a2c62152ad3662216c9abe67172cfe
#
_entry.id   e8a2c62152ad3662216c9abe67172cfe
#
_cell.length_a   1.000
_cell.length_b   1.000
_cell.length_c   1.000
_cell.angle_alpha   90.00
_cell.angle_beta   90.00
_cell.angle_gamma   90.00
#
_symmetry.space_group_name_H-M   'P 1'
#
loop_
_entity.id
_entity.type
_entity.pdbx_description
1 polymer ?
#
loop_
_entity_poly.entity_id
_entity_poly.type
_entity_poly.pdbx_seq_one_letter_code
_entity_poly.pdbx_strand_id
1 'polypeptide(L)'
;MLNLNKGGGAVSKLAVKFDVAKIPPDAKINSISCKIKARISNASPYILSGVAQLYCGTAGLSGEIELGTSPVAQTFNDTGWWDRESLDDLILLITCTRGSLSANNSHTLRFYGADLTVDYTGGGSSGPVLSTKVNGSWVNVSKVYKKVSGIWVEQSDIANLFSTDTNYVKG
;
A
#
# COMPACT_ATOMS: atom_id res chain seq x y z
N MET A 1 -0.14 -23.27 -1.04
CA MET A 1 -1.05 -23.88 -2.03
C MET A 1 -2.43 -23.93 -1.43
N LEU A 2 -3.42 -23.42 -2.14
CA LEU A 2 -4.82 -23.38 -1.70
C LEU A 2 -5.63 -24.36 -2.56
N ASN A 3 -6.41 -25.22 -1.90
CA ASN A 3 -7.38 -26.06 -2.59
C ASN A 3 -8.65 -25.27 -2.87
N LEU A 4 -9.11 -25.31 -4.10
CA LEU A 4 -10.28 -24.57 -4.53
C LEU A 4 -11.58 -25.38 -4.27
N ASN A 5 -12.66 -24.66 -3.99
CA ASN A 5 -13.98 -25.27 -3.80
C ASN A 5 -14.33 -26.19 -4.97
N LYS A 6 -15.03 -27.27 -4.71
CA LYS A 6 -15.44 -28.26 -5.73
C LYS A 6 -16.81 -27.90 -6.32
N GLY A 7 -17.08 -28.39 -7.52
CA GLY A 7 -18.33 -28.20 -8.24
C GLY A 7 -18.25 -27.15 -9.35
N GLY A 8 -19.00 -27.35 -10.42
CA GLY A 8 -19.10 -26.36 -11.52
C GLY A 8 -19.71 -25.06 -11.02
N GLY A 9 -19.16 -23.93 -11.44
CA GLY A 9 -19.57 -22.60 -11.00
C GLY A 9 -19.06 -22.19 -9.61
N ALA A 10 -18.36 -23.07 -8.88
CA ALA A 10 -17.81 -22.73 -7.55
C ALA A 10 -16.75 -21.65 -7.66
N VAL A 11 -16.85 -20.65 -6.79
CA VAL A 11 -15.93 -19.52 -6.71
C VAL A 11 -15.09 -19.63 -5.43
N SER A 12 -13.80 -19.42 -5.57
CA SER A 12 -12.86 -19.31 -4.45
C SER A 12 -12.10 -18.00 -4.54
N LYS A 13 -11.94 -17.30 -3.43
CA LYS A 13 -11.29 -15.99 -3.37
C LYS A 13 -10.13 -16.00 -2.39
N LEU A 14 -9.04 -15.33 -2.74
CA LEU A 14 -7.92 -15.01 -1.88
C LEU A 14 -7.74 -13.49 -1.89
N ALA A 15 -7.86 -12.86 -0.73
CA ALA A 15 -7.55 -11.45 -0.55
C ALA A 15 -6.19 -11.30 0.12
N VAL A 16 -5.35 -10.42 -0.41
CA VAL A 16 -4.05 -10.05 0.14
C VAL A 16 -4.09 -8.59 0.51
N LYS A 17 -3.88 -8.28 1.77
CA LYS A 17 -3.74 -6.90 2.27
C LYS A 17 -2.26 -6.57 2.39
N PHE A 18 -1.90 -5.32 2.06
CA PHE A 18 -0.53 -4.82 2.15
C PHE A 18 -0.32 -4.04 3.45
N ASP A 19 0.88 -4.14 4.00
CA ASP A 19 1.29 -3.28 5.11
C ASP A 19 1.82 -1.95 4.56
N VAL A 20 1.04 -0.91 4.72
CA VAL A 20 1.35 0.46 4.26
C VAL A 20 1.68 1.41 5.42
N ALA A 21 1.86 0.90 6.62
CA ALA A 21 2.12 1.70 7.82
C ALA A 21 3.41 2.54 7.74
N LYS A 22 4.36 2.14 6.90
CA LYS A 22 5.62 2.88 6.68
C LYS A 22 5.47 4.09 5.76
N ILE A 23 4.34 4.22 5.06
CA ILE A 23 4.07 5.37 4.21
C ILE A 23 3.55 6.49 5.10
N PRO A 24 4.18 7.67 5.10
CA PRO A 24 3.77 8.78 5.94
C PRO A 24 2.29 9.17 5.71
N PRO A 25 1.58 9.61 6.76
CA PRO A 25 0.14 9.92 6.65
C PRO A 25 -0.15 11.13 5.75
N ASP A 26 0.82 12.03 5.60
CA ASP A 26 0.77 13.23 4.76
C ASP A 26 1.43 13.03 3.38
N ALA A 27 1.78 11.81 3.04
CA ALA A 27 2.37 11.50 1.74
C ALA A 27 1.35 11.71 0.61
N LYS A 28 1.77 12.44 -0.42
CA LYS A 28 1.04 12.53 -1.67
C LYS A 28 1.43 11.36 -2.56
N ILE A 29 0.51 10.48 -2.83
CA ILE A 29 0.75 9.30 -3.67
C ILE A 29 0.73 9.70 -5.14
N ASN A 30 1.81 9.38 -5.87
CA ASN A 30 1.93 9.66 -7.30
C ASN A 30 1.50 8.47 -8.13
N SER A 31 1.89 7.27 -7.72
CA SER A 31 1.49 6.03 -8.41
C SER A 31 1.65 4.82 -7.49
N ILE A 32 0.94 3.76 -7.83
CA ILE A 32 1.10 2.44 -7.24
C ILE A 32 1.42 1.42 -8.32
N SER A 33 2.23 0.43 -7.97
CA SER A 33 2.53 -0.72 -8.81
C SER A 33 2.48 -1.97 -7.95
N CYS A 34 1.73 -2.97 -8.37
CA CYS A 34 1.66 -4.24 -7.67
C CYS A 34 2.12 -5.36 -8.59
N LYS A 35 3.20 -6.03 -8.20
CA LYS A 35 3.73 -7.20 -8.88
C LYS A 35 3.23 -8.45 -8.20
N ILE A 36 2.53 -9.31 -8.94
CA ILE A 36 2.01 -10.59 -8.45
C ILE A 36 2.70 -11.76 -9.12
N LYS A 37 2.94 -12.83 -8.37
CA LYS A 37 3.37 -14.12 -8.87
C LYS A 37 2.45 -15.21 -8.36
N ALA A 38 1.61 -15.76 -9.24
CA ALA A 38 0.65 -16.80 -8.93
C ALA A 38 0.41 -17.70 -10.14
N ARG A 39 -0.14 -18.89 -9.92
CA ARG A 39 -0.61 -19.77 -10.98
C ARG A 39 -1.81 -20.60 -10.52
N ILE A 40 -2.59 -21.07 -11.46
CA ILE A 40 -3.67 -22.04 -11.25
C ILE A 40 -3.29 -23.41 -11.87
N SER A 41 -3.93 -24.48 -11.39
CA SER A 41 -3.63 -25.83 -11.85
C SER A 41 -4.11 -26.13 -13.28
N ASN A 42 -5.07 -25.33 -13.77
CA ASN A 42 -5.62 -25.44 -15.13
C ASN A 42 -6.09 -24.03 -15.55
N ALA A 43 -5.84 -23.64 -16.78
CA ALA A 43 -6.20 -22.32 -17.32
C ALA A 43 -7.16 -22.45 -18.52
N SER A 44 -8.13 -23.33 -18.42
CA SER A 44 -9.22 -23.41 -19.39
C SER A 44 -10.49 -22.79 -18.80
N PRO A 45 -11.12 -21.82 -19.43
CA PRO A 45 -12.34 -21.15 -18.92
C PRO A 45 -13.49 -22.12 -18.71
N TYR A 46 -13.51 -23.27 -19.40
CA TYR A 46 -14.48 -24.32 -19.20
C TYR A 46 -14.21 -25.21 -17.98
N ILE A 47 -13.00 -25.17 -17.44
CA ILE A 47 -12.55 -26.00 -16.32
C ILE A 47 -12.24 -25.13 -15.10
N LEU A 48 -11.37 -24.14 -15.26
CA LEU A 48 -10.93 -23.22 -14.21
C LEU A 48 -10.42 -21.92 -14.83
N SER A 49 -10.94 -20.80 -14.39
CA SER A 49 -10.39 -19.49 -14.63
C SER A 49 -9.87 -18.88 -13.33
N GLY A 50 -8.84 -18.08 -13.40
CA GLY A 50 -8.32 -17.32 -12.30
C GLY A 50 -7.99 -15.92 -12.75
N VAL A 51 -8.45 -14.92 -12.01
CA VAL A 51 -8.13 -13.53 -12.26
C VAL A 51 -7.63 -12.86 -10.99
N ALA A 52 -6.69 -11.96 -11.14
CA ALA A 52 -6.20 -11.11 -10.08
C ALA A 52 -6.50 -9.65 -10.41
N GLN A 53 -6.93 -8.88 -9.43
CA GLN A 53 -7.24 -7.46 -9.58
C GLN A 53 -6.95 -6.71 -8.28
N LEU A 54 -6.50 -5.45 -8.41
CA LEU A 54 -6.40 -4.54 -7.28
C LEU A 54 -7.74 -3.85 -7.04
N TYR A 55 -8.10 -3.73 -5.76
CA TYR A 55 -9.28 -3.01 -5.28
C TYR A 55 -8.89 -2.01 -4.20
N CYS A 56 -9.57 -0.86 -4.19
CA CYS A 56 -9.63 0.04 -3.07
C CYS A 56 -11.08 0.08 -2.59
N GLY A 57 -11.32 -0.44 -1.39
CA GLY A 57 -12.68 -0.67 -0.93
C GLY A 57 -13.43 -1.62 -1.88
N THR A 58 -14.48 -1.13 -2.53
CA THR A 58 -15.28 -1.89 -3.52
C THR A 58 -14.94 -1.58 -4.98
N ALA A 59 -14.09 -0.57 -5.23
CA ALA A 59 -13.72 -0.15 -6.57
C ALA A 59 -12.54 -0.98 -7.11
N GLY A 60 -12.71 -1.62 -8.26
CA GLY A 60 -11.61 -2.21 -9.02
C GLY A 60 -10.76 -1.10 -9.65
N LEU A 61 -9.46 -1.14 -9.42
CA LEU A 61 -8.56 -0.05 -9.78
C LEU A 61 -7.78 -0.29 -11.06
N SER A 62 -7.58 -1.51 -11.41
CA SER A 62 -6.81 -1.89 -12.58
C SER A 62 -7.60 -2.86 -13.45
N GLY A 63 -7.12 -3.08 -14.65
CA GLY A 63 -7.57 -4.21 -15.43
C GLY A 63 -7.33 -5.53 -14.69
N GLU A 64 -8.11 -6.54 -15.01
CA GLU A 64 -7.90 -7.90 -14.51
C GLU A 64 -6.64 -8.52 -15.15
N ILE A 65 -5.90 -9.26 -14.36
CA ILE A 65 -4.80 -10.11 -14.84
C ILE A 65 -5.25 -11.57 -14.82
N GLU A 66 -5.29 -12.22 -15.96
CA GLU A 66 -5.57 -13.64 -16.07
C GLU A 66 -4.38 -14.47 -15.56
N LEU A 67 -4.68 -15.45 -14.71
CA LEU A 67 -3.70 -16.39 -14.20
C LEU A 67 -3.57 -17.60 -15.10
N GLY A 68 -2.34 -17.87 -15.52
CA GLY A 68 -1.99 -19.05 -16.27
C GLY A 68 -1.56 -20.24 -15.40
N THR A 69 -1.16 -21.33 -16.04
CA THR A 69 -0.62 -22.53 -15.37
C THR A 69 0.87 -22.38 -15.01
N SER A 70 1.55 -21.39 -15.56
CA SER A 70 2.94 -21.04 -15.24
C SER A 70 3.01 -19.87 -14.26
N PRO A 71 3.95 -19.87 -13.31
CA PRO A 71 4.06 -18.80 -12.32
C PRO A 71 4.84 -17.58 -12.88
N VAL A 72 4.29 -16.96 -13.90
CA VAL A 72 4.86 -15.75 -14.48
C VAL A 72 4.53 -14.56 -13.59
N ALA A 73 5.51 -13.69 -13.35
CA ALA A 73 5.27 -12.45 -12.65
C ALA A 73 4.55 -11.46 -13.57
N GLN A 74 3.47 -10.87 -13.08
CA GLN A 74 2.67 -9.87 -13.77
C GLN A 74 2.55 -8.63 -12.91
N THR A 75 2.37 -7.45 -13.53
CA THR A 75 2.37 -6.17 -12.83
C THR A 75 1.12 -5.37 -13.17
N PHE A 76 0.44 -4.89 -12.12
CA PHE A 76 -0.54 -3.82 -12.22
C PHE A 76 0.16 -2.49 -12.05
N ASN A 77 -0.24 -1.47 -12.79
CA ASN A 77 0.21 -0.11 -12.61
C ASN A 77 -1.01 0.80 -12.58
N ASP A 78 -1.05 1.71 -11.62
CA ASP A 78 -2.06 2.74 -11.54
C ASP A 78 -1.39 4.09 -11.19
N THR A 79 -1.74 5.12 -11.97
CA THR A 79 -1.29 6.51 -11.81
C THR A 79 -2.45 7.43 -11.43
N GLY A 80 -3.54 6.86 -10.93
CA GLY A 80 -4.73 7.59 -10.51
C GLY A 80 -4.48 8.53 -9.31
N TRP A 81 -5.54 9.23 -8.92
CA TRP A 81 -5.53 10.08 -7.75
C TRP A 81 -5.67 9.22 -6.49
N TRP A 82 -4.60 9.19 -5.69
CA TRP A 82 -4.52 8.43 -4.47
C TRP A 82 -4.26 9.38 -3.30
N ASP A 83 -5.03 9.24 -2.25
CA ASP A 83 -4.67 9.75 -0.95
C ASP A 83 -4.07 8.63 -0.09
N ARG A 84 -3.45 9.00 1.02
CA ARG A 84 -2.85 8.02 1.92
C ARG A 84 -3.88 7.08 2.55
N GLU A 85 -5.10 7.57 2.82
CA GLU A 85 -6.19 6.80 3.43
C GLU A 85 -6.67 5.70 2.50
N SER A 86 -6.73 5.97 1.19
CA SER A 86 -7.10 4.98 0.18
C SER A 86 -6.20 3.74 0.17
N LEU A 87 -4.93 3.88 0.56
CA LEU A 87 -4.01 2.75 0.64
C LEU A 87 -4.35 1.76 1.76
N ASP A 88 -5.02 2.20 2.82
CA ASP A 88 -5.42 1.32 3.92
C ASP A 88 -6.50 0.31 3.49
N ASP A 89 -7.27 0.67 2.47
CA ASP A 89 -8.32 -0.17 1.87
C ASP A 89 -7.85 -0.92 0.61
N LEU A 90 -6.55 -0.82 0.29
CA LEU A 90 -5.99 -1.49 -0.88
C LEU A 90 -5.85 -2.98 -0.64
N ILE A 91 -6.46 -3.77 -1.51
CA ILE A 91 -6.35 -5.23 -1.51
C ILE A 91 -6.06 -5.76 -2.91
N LEU A 92 -5.27 -6.81 -2.97
CA LEU A 92 -5.17 -7.65 -4.15
C LEU A 92 -6.13 -8.82 -3.98
N LEU A 93 -7.15 -8.90 -4.84
CA LEU A 93 -8.12 -9.99 -4.84
C LEU A 93 -7.81 -10.95 -5.98
N ILE A 94 -7.64 -12.22 -5.65
CA ILE A 94 -7.52 -13.31 -6.61
C ILE A 94 -8.81 -14.10 -6.56
N THR A 95 -9.51 -14.20 -7.68
CA THR A 95 -10.75 -14.93 -7.83
C THR A 95 -10.54 -16.11 -8.77
N CYS A 96 -10.82 -17.30 -8.31
CA CYS A 96 -10.80 -18.53 -9.12
C CYS A 96 -12.23 -19.07 -9.27
N THR A 97 -12.68 -19.22 -10.51
CA THR A 97 -14.02 -19.71 -10.86
C THR A 97 -13.92 -21.02 -11.60
N ARG A 98 -14.65 -22.02 -11.14
CA ARG A 98 -14.76 -23.29 -11.85
C ARG A 98 -15.73 -23.19 -13.00
N GLY A 99 -15.29 -23.67 -14.16
CA GLY A 99 -16.13 -23.78 -15.34
C GLY A 99 -17.10 -24.95 -15.28
N SER A 100 -18.03 -25.00 -16.22
CA SER A 100 -19.10 -26.01 -16.31
C SER A 100 -18.56 -27.43 -16.53
N LEU A 101 -17.44 -27.59 -17.19
CA LEU A 101 -16.79 -28.87 -17.44
C LEU A 101 -15.84 -29.31 -16.31
N SER A 102 -15.76 -28.53 -15.25
CA SER A 102 -14.96 -28.88 -14.08
C SER A 102 -15.58 -30.08 -13.37
N ALA A 103 -15.13 -31.27 -13.70
CA ALA A 103 -15.44 -32.45 -12.96
C ALA A 103 -14.99 -32.32 -11.48
N ASN A 104 -15.30 -33.32 -10.62
CA ASN A 104 -14.92 -33.34 -9.21
C ASN A 104 -13.38 -33.43 -8.96
N ASN A 105 -12.57 -33.04 -9.96
CA ASN A 105 -11.14 -33.01 -9.86
C ASN A 105 -10.68 -31.91 -8.90
N SER A 106 -9.60 -32.17 -8.19
CA SER A 106 -8.97 -31.17 -7.32
C SER A 106 -8.27 -30.11 -8.16
N HIS A 107 -8.63 -28.86 -7.97
CA HIS A 107 -7.95 -27.71 -8.56
C HIS A 107 -7.31 -26.86 -7.48
N THR A 108 -6.19 -26.23 -7.81
CA THR A 108 -5.40 -25.46 -6.85
C THR A 108 -4.98 -24.11 -7.39
N LEU A 109 -4.91 -23.16 -6.49
CA LEU A 109 -4.20 -21.89 -6.66
C LEU A 109 -2.86 -21.99 -5.91
N ARG A 110 -1.77 -21.65 -6.57
CA ARG A 110 -0.46 -21.42 -5.94
C ARG A 110 -0.14 -19.94 -6.00
N PHE A 111 -0.14 -19.31 -4.85
CA PHE A 111 0.30 -17.93 -4.67
C PHE A 111 1.74 -17.95 -4.15
N TYR A 112 2.64 -17.25 -4.82
CA TYR A 112 4.07 -17.16 -4.48
C TYR A 112 4.43 -15.84 -3.80
N GLY A 113 3.60 -14.82 -3.98
CA GLY A 113 3.77 -13.51 -3.38
C GLY A 113 3.20 -12.38 -4.22
N ALA A 114 3.10 -11.23 -3.59
CA ALA A 114 2.81 -9.96 -4.23
C ALA A 114 3.62 -8.86 -3.54
N ASP A 115 4.21 -7.98 -4.35
CA ASP A 115 4.98 -6.82 -3.90
C ASP A 115 4.24 -5.56 -4.32
N LEU A 116 3.92 -4.69 -3.37
CA LEU A 116 3.36 -3.37 -3.62
C LEU A 116 4.50 -2.35 -3.60
N THR A 117 4.63 -1.59 -4.67
CA THR A 117 5.50 -0.42 -4.75
C THR A 117 4.62 0.81 -4.80
N VAL A 118 4.87 1.77 -3.93
CA VAL A 118 4.16 3.06 -3.87
C VAL A 118 5.19 4.15 -4.13
N ASP A 119 4.96 4.92 -5.19
CA ASP A 119 5.70 6.16 -5.44
C ASP A 119 4.95 7.32 -4.81
N TYR A 120 5.63 8.10 -3.98
CA TYR A 120 5.03 9.23 -3.28
C TYR A 120 5.99 10.37 -3.10
N THR A 121 5.44 11.58 -2.94
CA THR A 121 6.17 12.80 -2.61
C THR A 121 5.66 13.34 -1.28
N GLY A 122 6.51 14.05 -0.57
CA GLY A 122 6.19 14.51 0.78
C GLY A 122 6.33 13.38 1.80
N GLY A 123 5.72 13.54 2.95
CA GLY A 123 5.83 12.55 4.03
C GLY A 123 7.09 12.69 4.88
N GLY A 124 7.76 13.79 4.77
CA GLY A 124 8.54 14.28 5.90
C GLY A 124 7.53 14.84 6.89
N SER A 125 7.65 14.50 8.17
CA SER A 125 6.77 15.08 9.19
C SER A 125 6.59 16.56 8.89
N SER A 126 5.38 16.93 8.45
CA SER A 126 4.99 18.32 8.26
C SER A 126 4.70 18.96 9.62
N GLY A 127 5.57 18.70 10.56
CA GLY A 127 5.75 19.60 11.67
C GLY A 127 6.24 20.94 11.10
N PRO A 128 5.92 22.05 11.72
CA PRO A 128 6.39 23.33 11.27
C PRO A 128 7.91 23.26 11.08
N VAL A 129 8.37 23.46 9.85
CA VAL A 129 9.81 23.48 9.55
C VAL A 129 10.37 24.70 10.24
N LEU A 130 11.00 24.49 11.37
CA LEU A 130 11.71 25.57 12.04
C LEU A 130 12.94 25.89 11.21
N SER A 131 13.01 27.10 10.68
CA SER A 131 14.16 27.58 9.92
C SER A 131 14.82 28.73 10.66
N THR A 132 16.13 28.81 10.62
CA THR A 132 16.91 29.93 11.12
C THR A 132 17.71 30.58 9.99
N LYS A 133 18.01 31.85 10.12
CA LYS A 133 18.80 32.60 9.13
C LYS A 133 20.26 32.56 9.53
N VAL A 134 21.09 31.90 8.70
CA VAL A 134 22.54 31.83 8.90
C VAL A 134 23.21 32.49 7.68
N ASN A 135 24.04 33.50 7.91
CA ASN A 135 24.74 34.22 6.85
C ASN A 135 23.84 34.72 5.70
N GLY A 136 22.62 35.14 6.06
CA GLY A 136 21.64 35.65 5.08
C GLY A 136 20.76 34.60 4.41
N SER A 137 21.03 33.31 4.56
CA SER A 137 20.27 32.20 3.97
C SER A 137 19.43 31.50 5.02
N TRP A 138 18.22 31.07 4.67
CA TRP A 138 17.35 30.24 5.52
C TRP A 138 17.84 28.80 5.53
N VAL A 139 18.05 28.25 6.74
CA VAL A 139 18.52 26.89 6.95
C VAL A 139 17.53 26.18 7.87
N ASN A 140 17.14 24.97 7.51
CA ASN A 140 16.26 24.16 8.34
C ASN A 140 16.98 23.74 9.62
N VAL A 141 16.29 23.90 10.75
CA VAL A 141 16.80 23.46 12.06
C VAL A 141 16.53 21.97 12.22
N SER A 142 17.58 21.18 12.31
CA SER A 142 17.47 19.72 12.47
C SER A 142 17.27 19.27 13.93
N LYS A 143 17.64 20.12 14.89
CA LYS A 143 17.53 19.80 16.32
C LYS A 143 17.23 21.05 17.14
N VAL A 144 16.33 20.88 18.11
CA VAL A 144 15.97 21.94 19.06
C VAL A 144 16.26 21.43 20.47
N TYR A 145 16.84 22.27 21.30
CA TYR A 145 17.14 21.95 22.69
C TYR A 145 16.43 22.93 23.62
N LYS A 146 15.88 22.41 24.71
CA LYS A 146 15.31 23.17 25.81
C LYS A 146 16.19 23.04 27.05
N LYS A 147 16.45 24.15 27.74
CA LYS A 147 17.19 24.11 29.01
C LYS A 147 16.26 23.75 30.16
N VAL A 148 16.47 22.59 30.78
CA VAL A 148 15.69 22.09 31.92
C VAL A 148 16.65 21.94 33.10
N SER A 149 16.41 22.65 34.19
CA SER A 149 17.24 22.58 35.39
C SER A 149 18.75 22.78 35.14
N GLY A 150 19.08 23.66 34.15
CA GLY A 150 20.47 23.95 33.82
C GLY A 150 21.10 23.07 32.75
N ILE A 151 20.45 22.00 32.32
CA ILE A 151 20.93 21.02 31.33
C ILE A 151 20.15 21.22 30.00
N TRP A 152 20.86 21.17 28.88
CA TRP A 152 20.24 21.19 27.56
C TRP A 152 19.70 19.80 27.19
N VAL A 153 18.39 19.70 26.94
CA VAL A 153 17.68 18.46 26.57
C VAL A 153 17.13 18.61 25.15
N GLU A 154 17.46 17.66 24.29
CA GLU A 154 16.94 17.60 22.93
C GLU A 154 15.42 17.38 22.95
N GLN A 155 14.69 18.16 22.14
CA GLN A 155 13.24 18.06 22.01
C GLN A 155 12.91 17.25 20.75
N SER A 156 12.26 16.11 20.95
CA SER A 156 11.87 15.20 19.86
C SER A 156 10.61 15.65 19.12
N ASP A 157 9.82 16.54 19.71
CA ASP A 157 8.55 17.01 19.15
C ASP A 157 8.54 18.54 19.06
N ILE A 158 8.98 19.03 17.92
CA ILE A 158 9.04 20.48 17.62
C ILE A 158 7.62 21.09 17.49
N ALA A 159 6.64 20.29 17.06
CA ALA A 159 5.26 20.76 16.88
C ALA A 159 4.62 21.16 18.21
N ASN A 160 4.88 20.41 19.27
CA ASN A 160 4.35 20.69 20.59
C ASN A 160 5.05 21.85 21.33
N LEU A 161 6.24 22.27 20.87
CA LEU A 161 6.91 23.43 21.46
C LEU A 161 6.14 24.76 21.23
N PHE A 162 5.29 24.80 20.22
CA PHE A 162 4.55 26.01 19.82
C PHE A 162 3.05 25.93 20.07
N SER A 163 2.53 24.79 20.49
CA SER A 163 1.08 24.58 20.63
C SER A 163 0.47 25.02 21.98
N THR A 164 1.28 25.28 22.99
CA THR A 164 0.77 25.50 24.37
C THR A 164 1.16 26.81 25.02
N ASP A 165 1.93 27.69 24.38
CA ASP A 165 2.32 28.95 24.99
C ASP A 165 1.83 30.15 24.18
N THR A 166 0.72 30.74 24.63
CA THR A 166 0.12 31.99 24.10
C THR A 166 0.95 33.22 24.42
N ASN A 167 2.14 33.08 24.98
CA ASN A 167 3.00 34.16 25.46
C ASN A 167 4.26 34.39 24.61
N TYR A 168 4.21 34.16 23.30
CA TYR A 168 5.28 34.62 22.46
C TYR A 168 5.11 36.10 22.14
N VAL A 169 5.87 36.93 22.83
CA VAL A 169 6.03 38.33 22.49
C VAL A 169 6.84 38.44 21.20
N LYS A 170 6.20 39.03 20.17
CA LYS A 170 6.94 39.48 18.98
C LYS A 170 8.01 40.47 19.41
N GLY A 171 9.27 40.11 19.30
CA GLY A 171 10.40 41.03 19.26
C GLY A 171 10.66 41.45 17.83
#